data_5e8081d86c91393845b61429efeb84ac
#
_entry.id   5e8081d86c91393845b61429efeb84ac
#
_cell.length_a   1.000
_cell.length_b   1.000
_cell.length_c   1.000
_cell.angle_alpha   90.00
_cell.angle_beta   90.00
_cell.angle_gamma   90.00
#
_symmetry.space_group_name_H-M   'P 1'
#
loop_
_entity.id
_entity.type
_entity.pdbx_description
1 polymer ?
#
loop_
_entity_poly.entity_id
_entity_poly.type
_entity_poly.pdbx_seq_one_letter_code
_entity_poly.pdbx_strand_id
1 'polypeptide(L)'
;MAKPRIDTPGQDDPGRGRRLGIDVGDVRVGVAVSDPDCILATPVETVTRATGRKDPDGPDIDRLVELATELEVVEIVLGMPLMLDGSFGTSARKATDVGFRLQRRLGDRVVVHYADERMTTVMAQSRLHAAGIDVKSGRKIIDQAAAVEILQSWLDRRAKALDENTD
;
A
#
# COMPACT_ATOMS: atom_id res chain seq x y z
N MET A 1 -2.14 -13.30 -15.98
CA MET A 1 -2.36 -11.95 -15.46
C MET A 1 -3.21 -11.98 -14.21
N ALA A 2 -2.82 -11.24 -13.20
CA ALA A 2 -3.57 -11.17 -11.95
C ALA A 2 -4.88 -10.39 -12.14
N LYS A 3 -5.95 -10.88 -11.54
CA LYS A 3 -7.22 -10.17 -11.52
C LYS A 3 -7.26 -9.23 -10.31
N PRO A 4 -7.86 -8.04 -10.43
CA PRO A 4 -8.07 -7.17 -9.29
C PRO A 4 -8.88 -7.89 -8.21
N ARG A 5 -8.50 -7.67 -6.95
CA ARG A 5 -9.19 -8.26 -5.79
C ARG A 5 -9.04 -7.36 -4.58
N ILE A 6 -9.87 -7.58 -3.59
CA ILE A 6 -9.75 -6.99 -2.26
C ILE A 6 -9.47 -8.11 -1.28
N ASP A 7 -8.45 -7.96 -0.46
CA ASP A 7 -8.09 -8.93 0.56
C ASP A 7 -8.59 -8.47 1.94
N THR A 8 -8.73 -9.42 2.85
CA THR A 8 -9.21 -9.17 4.22
C THR A 8 -8.03 -9.17 5.18
N PRO A 9 -7.85 -8.09 5.99
CA PRO A 9 -6.79 -8.08 6.99
C PRO A 9 -6.90 -9.25 7.97
N GLY A 10 -5.78 -9.90 8.27
CA GLY A 10 -5.72 -11.06 9.15
C GLY A 10 -5.86 -12.39 8.45
N GLN A 11 -6.37 -12.40 7.22
CA GLN A 11 -6.43 -13.63 6.42
C GLN A 11 -5.06 -13.87 5.78
N ASP A 12 -4.56 -15.10 5.89
CA ASP A 12 -3.22 -15.49 5.43
C ASP A 12 -2.13 -14.57 6.03
N ASP A 13 -2.28 -14.24 7.30
CA ASP A 13 -1.39 -13.32 7.99
C ASP A 13 0.00 -13.95 8.21
N PRO A 14 1.09 -13.27 7.81
CA PRO A 14 2.43 -13.82 7.96
C PRO A 14 3.00 -13.75 9.38
N GLY A 15 2.28 -13.17 10.32
CA GLY A 15 2.74 -13.04 11.71
C GLY A 15 3.49 -11.74 11.96
N ARG A 16 4.41 -11.77 12.91
CA ARG A 16 5.20 -10.59 13.29
C ARG A 16 6.17 -10.19 12.18
N GLY A 17 6.30 -8.90 11.96
CA GLY A 17 7.22 -8.35 10.97
C GLY A 17 6.70 -7.03 10.40
N ARG A 18 7.57 -6.27 9.74
CA ARG A 18 7.18 -5.00 9.13
C ARG A 18 6.28 -5.21 7.91
N ARG A 19 5.35 -4.31 7.75
CA ARG A 19 4.49 -4.21 6.55
C ARG A 19 4.87 -2.96 5.77
N LEU A 20 4.86 -3.08 4.45
CA LEU A 20 5.05 -1.94 3.55
C LEU A 20 3.69 -1.54 2.99
N GLY A 21 3.32 -0.28 3.13
CA GLY A 21 2.09 0.26 2.54
C GLY A 21 2.42 1.00 1.26
N ILE A 22 1.62 0.79 0.21
CA ILE A 22 1.85 1.39 -1.10
C ILE A 22 0.56 1.98 -1.65
N ASP A 23 0.64 3.25 -2.08
CA ASP A 23 -0.43 3.94 -2.79
C ASP A 23 0.06 4.23 -4.21
N VAL A 24 -0.54 3.55 -5.21
CA VAL A 24 -0.13 3.67 -6.61
C VAL A 24 -0.93 4.79 -7.29
N GLY A 25 -0.26 5.93 -7.51
CA GLY A 25 -0.84 7.03 -8.27
C GLY A 25 -0.44 6.95 -9.75
N ASP A 26 -0.94 7.89 -10.55
CA ASP A 26 -0.62 7.95 -11.99
C ASP A 26 0.83 8.38 -12.24
N VAL A 27 1.35 9.27 -11.43
CA VAL A 27 2.68 9.87 -11.59
C VAL A 27 3.64 9.39 -10.51
N ARG A 28 3.16 9.14 -9.31
CA ARG A 28 3.98 8.80 -8.14
C ARG A 28 3.37 7.67 -7.34
N VAL A 29 4.25 6.98 -6.61
CA VAL A 29 3.87 5.93 -5.67
C VAL A 29 4.28 6.38 -4.27
N GLY A 30 3.32 6.48 -3.36
CA GLY A 30 3.59 6.78 -1.96
C GLY A 30 3.91 5.49 -1.20
N VAL A 31 4.88 5.55 -0.29
CA VAL A 31 5.34 4.38 0.46
C VAL A 31 5.37 4.67 1.96
N ALA A 32 4.86 3.75 2.73
CA ALA A 32 4.87 3.77 4.20
C ALA A 32 5.35 2.42 4.73
N VAL A 33 5.78 2.39 5.99
CA VAL A 33 6.22 1.15 6.63
C VAL A 33 5.72 1.09 8.07
N SER A 34 5.46 -0.12 8.55
CA SER A 34 5.10 -0.32 9.95
C SER A 34 6.31 -0.78 10.78
N ASP A 35 6.17 -0.68 12.11
CA ASP A 35 7.04 -1.39 13.04
C ASP A 35 6.77 -2.91 12.96
N PRO A 36 7.69 -3.75 13.50
CA PRO A 36 7.48 -5.21 13.46
C PRO A 36 6.26 -5.70 14.25
N ASP A 37 5.82 -4.95 15.25
CA ASP A 37 4.63 -5.32 16.05
C ASP A 37 3.33 -4.81 15.44
N CYS A 38 3.39 -4.18 14.27
CA CYS A 38 2.21 -3.76 13.49
C CYS A 38 1.32 -2.75 14.22
N ILE A 39 1.95 -1.81 14.93
CA ILE A 39 1.22 -0.80 15.72
C ILE A 39 1.06 0.50 14.95
N LEU A 40 2.13 1.00 14.34
CA LEU A 40 2.16 2.33 13.75
C LEU A 40 2.77 2.33 12.35
N ALA A 41 2.05 2.94 11.40
CA ALA A 41 2.55 3.20 10.05
C ALA A 41 3.23 4.56 10.00
N THR A 42 4.41 4.64 9.37
CA THR A 42 5.17 5.88 9.19
C THR A 42 5.55 6.05 7.71
N PRO A 43 5.70 7.31 7.23
CA PRO A 43 6.07 7.53 5.82
C PRO A 43 7.51 7.14 5.53
N VAL A 44 7.77 6.66 4.30
CA VAL A 44 9.12 6.26 3.87
C VAL A 44 9.60 7.17 2.76
N GLU A 45 8.98 7.11 1.59
CA GLU A 45 9.37 7.95 0.45
C GLU A 45 8.29 7.96 -0.62
N THR A 46 8.48 8.83 -1.62
CA THR A 46 7.66 8.90 -2.82
C THR A 46 8.52 8.48 -4.01
N VAL A 47 8.05 7.49 -4.77
CA VAL A 47 8.76 6.94 -5.93
C VAL A 47 8.07 7.42 -7.21
N THR A 48 8.83 7.97 -8.16
CA THR A 48 8.27 8.42 -9.44
C THR A 48 7.93 7.21 -10.33
N ARG A 49 6.72 7.21 -10.92
CA ARG A 49 6.29 6.14 -11.83
C ARG A 49 7.13 6.13 -13.11
N ALA A 50 7.49 4.93 -13.56
CA ALA A 50 8.31 4.75 -14.76
C ALA A 50 7.91 3.51 -15.58
N THR A 51 7.11 2.60 -15.01
CA THR A 51 6.75 1.34 -15.66
C THR A 51 5.32 1.38 -16.19
N GLY A 52 5.17 1.25 -17.51
CA GLY A 52 3.87 1.06 -18.14
C GLY A 52 3.44 -0.40 -18.06
N ARG A 53 2.14 -0.66 -18.24
CA ARG A 53 1.57 -2.01 -18.11
C ARG A 53 2.18 -3.06 -19.04
N LYS A 54 2.65 -2.62 -20.20
CA LYS A 54 3.26 -3.51 -21.21
C LYS A 54 4.78 -3.47 -21.19
N ASP A 55 5.35 -2.66 -20.32
CA ASP A 55 6.80 -2.47 -20.24
C ASP A 55 7.42 -3.51 -19.30
N PRO A 56 8.71 -3.81 -19.46
CA PRO A 56 9.44 -4.56 -18.43
C PRO A 56 9.53 -3.73 -17.15
N ASP A 57 9.87 -4.38 -16.04
CA ASP A 57 10.02 -3.69 -14.75
C ASP A 57 11.04 -2.57 -14.88
N GLY A 58 10.63 -1.36 -14.55
CA GLY A 58 11.46 -0.17 -14.59
C GLY A 58 12.05 0.18 -13.21
N PRO A 59 12.71 1.36 -13.11
CA PRO A 59 13.36 1.77 -11.87
C PRO A 59 12.42 1.95 -10.69
N ASP A 60 11.14 2.25 -10.93
CA ASP A 60 10.15 2.36 -9.87
C ASP A 60 9.89 1.01 -9.20
N ILE A 61 9.72 -0.05 -9.98
CA ILE A 61 9.54 -1.40 -9.45
C ILE A 61 10.81 -1.85 -8.73
N ASP A 62 11.98 -1.59 -9.31
CA ASP A 62 13.26 -1.92 -8.69
C ASP A 62 13.41 -1.24 -7.33
N ARG A 63 13.00 0.04 -7.22
CA ARG A 63 13.08 0.78 -5.96
C ARG A 63 12.14 0.20 -4.91
N LEU A 64 10.92 -0.17 -5.29
CA LEU A 64 9.97 -0.79 -4.36
C LEU A 64 10.47 -2.14 -3.84
N VAL A 65 11.06 -2.95 -4.72
CA VAL A 65 11.68 -4.23 -4.34
C VAL A 65 12.85 -3.99 -3.37
N GLU A 66 13.68 -3.00 -3.67
CA GLU A 66 14.82 -2.62 -2.83
C GLU A 66 14.37 -2.19 -1.43
N LEU A 67 13.33 -1.34 -1.36
CA LEU A 67 12.76 -0.91 -0.07
C LEU A 67 12.21 -2.09 0.72
N ALA A 68 11.46 -2.98 0.08
CA ALA A 68 10.91 -4.17 0.74
C ALA A 68 12.02 -5.06 1.30
N THR A 69 13.11 -5.19 0.55
CA THR A 69 14.26 -6.02 0.94
C THR A 69 15.05 -5.37 2.08
N GLU A 70 15.37 -4.09 1.95
CA GLU A 70 16.14 -3.35 2.97
C GLU A 70 15.40 -3.27 4.30
N LEU A 71 14.09 -3.06 4.26
CA LEU A 71 13.26 -2.97 5.46
C LEU A 71 12.82 -4.34 5.99
N GLU A 72 13.18 -5.40 5.28
CA GLU A 72 12.88 -6.79 5.66
C GLU A 72 11.38 -7.00 5.94
N VAL A 73 10.53 -6.45 5.05
CA VAL A 73 9.09 -6.56 5.23
C VAL A 73 8.61 -7.99 4.96
N VAL A 74 7.58 -8.41 5.65
CA VAL A 74 6.97 -9.74 5.48
C VAL A 74 5.69 -9.67 4.65
N GLU A 75 5.12 -8.47 4.52
CA GLU A 75 3.87 -8.25 3.80
C GLU A 75 3.88 -6.88 3.14
N ILE A 76 3.30 -6.79 1.96
CA ILE A 76 3.06 -5.52 1.26
C ILE A 76 1.55 -5.33 1.16
N VAL A 77 1.08 -4.15 1.53
CA VAL A 77 -0.33 -3.78 1.44
C VAL A 77 -0.47 -2.66 0.42
N LEU A 78 -1.08 -2.96 -0.72
CA LEU A 78 -1.38 -1.96 -1.75
C LEU A 78 -2.82 -1.48 -1.60
N GLY A 79 -3.00 -0.18 -1.69
CA GLY A 79 -4.35 0.37 -1.81
C GLY A 79 -4.99 -0.05 -3.12
N MET A 80 -6.22 -0.55 -3.08
CA MET A 80 -6.98 -0.91 -4.26
C MET A 80 -8.07 0.15 -4.47
N PRO A 81 -7.89 1.06 -5.45
CA PRO A 81 -8.90 2.09 -5.71
C PRO A 81 -10.09 1.47 -6.43
N LEU A 82 -11.27 1.62 -5.82
CA LEU A 82 -12.51 1.14 -6.41
C LEU A 82 -13.35 2.31 -6.90
N MET A 83 -14.15 2.06 -7.94
CA MET A 83 -15.18 3.00 -8.39
C MET A 83 -16.25 3.13 -7.31
N LEU A 84 -17.06 4.18 -7.36
CA LEU A 84 -18.12 4.41 -6.38
C LEU A 84 -19.11 3.24 -6.30
N ASP A 85 -19.31 2.53 -7.40
CA ASP A 85 -20.19 1.34 -7.43
C ASP A 85 -19.50 0.07 -6.96
N GLY A 86 -18.25 0.16 -6.52
CA GLY A 86 -17.47 -1.00 -6.04
C GLY A 86 -16.73 -1.77 -7.13
N SER A 87 -16.87 -1.36 -8.40
CA SER A 87 -16.19 -2.05 -9.51
C SER A 87 -14.71 -1.64 -9.61
N PHE A 88 -13.95 -2.46 -10.34
CA PHE A 88 -12.52 -2.22 -10.59
C PHE A 88 -12.35 -1.46 -11.91
N GLY A 89 -11.78 -0.24 -11.82
CA GLY A 89 -11.50 0.59 -12.98
C GLY A 89 -10.04 0.56 -13.40
N THR A 90 -9.63 1.56 -14.18
CA THR A 90 -8.26 1.69 -14.71
C THR A 90 -7.22 1.80 -13.59
N SER A 91 -7.52 2.59 -12.55
CA SER A 91 -6.60 2.76 -11.41
C SER A 91 -6.40 1.46 -10.65
N ALA A 92 -7.45 0.65 -10.51
CA ALA A 92 -7.36 -0.68 -9.88
C ALA A 92 -6.44 -1.60 -10.68
N ARG A 93 -6.49 -1.53 -12.00
CA ARG A 93 -5.61 -2.33 -12.87
C ARG A 93 -4.16 -1.93 -12.73
N LYS A 94 -3.87 -0.63 -12.57
CA LYS A 94 -2.51 -0.13 -12.32
C LYS A 94 -1.96 -0.65 -11.00
N ALA A 95 -2.76 -0.58 -9.95
CA ALA A 95 -2.38 -1.11 -8.64
C ALA A 95 -2.14 -2.62 -8.70
N THR A 96 -3.02 -3.36 -9.37
CA THR A 96 -2.88 -4.80 -9.55
C THR A 96 -1.61 -5.16 -10.31
N ASP A 97 -1.27 -4.40 -11.35
CA ASP A 97 -0.05 -4.61 -12.14
C ASP A 97 1.21 -4.44 -11.28
N VAL A 98 1.26 -3.37 -10.50
CA VAL A 98 2.40 -3.13 -9.58
C VAL A 98 2.50 -4.27 -8.57
N GLY A 99 1.40 -4.65 -7.95
CA GLY A 99 1.37 -5.73 -6.97
C GLY A 99 1.79 -7.09 -7.55
N PHE A 100 1.35 -7.39 -8.76
CA PHE A 100 1.74 -8.62 -9.46
C PHE A 100 3.24 -8.67 -9.70
N ARG A 101 3.84 -7.55 -10.14
CA ARG A 101 5.28 -7.47 -10.39
C ARG A 101 6.08 -7.63 -9.09
N LEU A 102 5.61 -7.01 -8.02
CA LEU A 102 6.26 -7.13 -6.71
C LEU A 102 6.19 -8.56 -6.19
N GLN A 103 5.03 -9.21 -6.28
CA GLN A 103 4.88 -10.61 -5.85
C GLN A 103 5.80 -11.54 -6.64
N ARG A 104 5.90 -11.33 -7.96
CA ARG A 104 6.79 -12.11 -8.82
C ARG A 104 8.26 -11.94 -8.42
N ARG A 105 8.68 -10.68 -8.16
CA ARG A 105 10.06 -10.37 -7.82
C ARG A 105 10.46 -10.84 -6.42
N LEU A 106 9.55 -10.76 -5.47
CA LEU A 106 9.83 -11.07 -4.06
C LEU A 106 9.59 -12.53 -3.69
N GLY A 107 8.85 -13.26 -4.52
CA GLY A 107 8.59 -14.68 -4.30
C GLY A 107 7.76 -14.94 -3.05
N ASP A 108 7.99 -16.08 -2.40
CA ASP A 108 7.21 -16.52 -1.24
C ASP A 108 7.60 -15.83 0.08
N ARG A 109 8.68 -15.05 0.08
CA ARG A 109 9.16 -14.39 1.28
C ARG A 109 8.25 -13.25 1.73
N VAL A 110 7.50 -12.67 0.81
CA VAL A 110 6.63 -11.52 1.08
C VAL A 110 5.26 -11.79 0.50
N VAL A 111 4.22 -11.57 1.31
CA VAL A 111 2.84 -11.69 0.86
C VAL A 111 2.35 -10.33 0.37
N VAL A 112 1.77 -10.26 -0.82
CA VAL A 112 1.19 -9.01 -1.35
C VAL A 112 -0.33 -9.07 -1.20
N HIS A 113 -0.88 -8.09 -0.49
CA HIS A 113 -2.32 -7.94 -0.27
C HIS A 113 -2.83 -6.60 -0.80
N TYR A 114 -4.14 -6.55 -1.08
CA TYR A 114 -4.81 -5.37 -1.63
C TYR A 114 -5.90 -4.91 -0.68
N ALA A 115 -5.77 -3.67 -0.20
CA ALA A 115 -6.71 -3.08 0.76
C ALA A 115 -7.71 -2.16 0.05
N ASP A 116 -8.95 -2.14 0.52
CA ASP A 116 -9.99 -1.25 0.00
C ASP A 116 -9.66 0.20 0.37
N GLU A 117 -9.19 0.97 -0.60
CA GLU A 117 -8.74 2.35 -0.42
C GLU A 117 -9.87 3.31 -0.04
N ARG A 118 -11.13 2.98 -0.35
CA ARG A 118 -12.28 3.83 -0.03
C ARG A 118 -12.42 4.08 1.48
N MET A 119 -11.87 3.21 2.31
CA MET A 119 -11.98 3.30 3.77
C MET A 119 -11.11 4.38 4.40
N THR A 120 -10.14 4.96 3.67
CA THR A 120 -9.07 5.77 4.25
C THR A 120 -8.97 7.21 3.74
N THR A 121 -9.50 7.51 2.55
CA THR A 121 -9.28 8.77 1.85
C THR A 121 -9.70 10.01 2.64
N VAL A 122 -10.84 9.94 3.32
CA VAL A 122 -11.37 11.08 4.10
C VAL A 122 -10.45 11.43 5.27
N MET A 123 -9.93 10.43 5.97
CA MET A 123 -9.03 10.64 7.11
C MET A 123 -7.70 11.24 6.68
N ALA A 124 -7.13 10.77 5.57
CA ALA A 124 -5.87 11.30 5.03
C ALA A 124 -6.02 12.78 4.67
N GLN A 125 -7.11 13.16 3.99
CA GLN A 125 -7.38 14.53 3.63
C GLN A 125 -7.56 15.43 4.86
N SER A 126 -8.27 14.96 5.87
CA SER A 126 -8.49 15.71 7.12
C SER A 126 -7.17 15.99 7.84
N ARG A 127 -6.27 15.02 7.90
CA ARG A 127 -4.97 15.18 8.54
C ARG A 127 -4.08 16.19 7.80
N LEU A 128 -4.09 16.15 6.48
CA LEU A 128 -3.33 17.10 5.67
C LEU A 128 -3.85 18.52 5.81
N HIS A 129 -5.18 18.67 5.82
CA HIS A 129 -5.82 19.96 5.98
C HIS A 129 -5.51 20.56 7.37
N ALA A 130 -5.55 19.76 8.40
CA ALA A 130 -5.21 20.18 9.77
C ALA A 130 -3.73 20.57 9.91
N ALA A 131 -2.85 19.96 9.12
CA ALA A 131 -1.42 20.27 9.14
C ALA A 131 -1.07 21.56 8.39
N GLY A 132 -1.99 22.15 7.61
CA GLY A 132 -1.77 23.40 6.89
C GLY A 132 -0.70 23.32 5.82
N ILE A 133 -0.59 22.20 5.13
CA ILE A 133 0.47 21.94 4.14
C ILE A 133 0.15 22.64 2.82
N ASP A 134 1.16 23.31 2.22
CA ASP A 134 0.98 24.00 0.94
C ASP A 134 0.89 23.02 -0.24
N VAL A 135 0.35 23.53 -1.38
CA VAL A 135 0.01 22.68 -2.53
C VAL A 135 1.24 22.03 -3.18
N LYS A 136 2.40 22.70 -3.17
CA LYS A 136 3.58 22.23 -3.90
C LYS A 136 4.37 21.17 -3.11
N SER A 137 4.57 21.38 -1.82
CA SER A 137 5.14 20.37 -0.91
C SER A 137 4.12 19.28 -0.62
N GLY A 138 2.83 19.65 -0.64
CA GLY A 138 1.71 18.80 -0.27
C GLY A 138 1.52 17.58 -1.16
N ARG A 139 1.91 17.64 -2.46
CA ARG A 139 1.72 16.49 -3.36
C ARG A 139 2.50 15.25 -2.94
N LYS A 140 3.79 15.43 -2.60
CA LYS A 140 4.61 14.32 -2.10
C LYS A 140 4.13 13.83 -0.75
N ILE A 141 3.73 14.75 0.12
CA ILE A 141 3.21 14.40 1.45
C ILE A 141 1.84 13.72 1.34
N ILE A 142 0.99 14.15 0.38
CA ILE A 142 -0.31 13.50 0.13
C ILE A 142 -0.13 12.05 -0.27
N ASP A 143 0.81 11.76 -1.18
CA ASP A 143 1.08 10.39 -1.62
C ASP A 143 1.55 9.51 -0.45
N GLN A 144 2.45 10.02 0.39
CA GLN A 144 2.93 9.30 1.56
C GLN A 144 1.85 9.19 2.64
N ALA A 145 1.07 10.24 2.86
CA ALA A 145 -0.01 10.23 3.84
C ALA A 145 -1.09 9.23 3.45
N ALA A 146 -1.41 9.11 2.17
CA ALA A 146 -2.36 8.11 1.68
C ALA A 146 -1.82 6.70 1.94
N ALA A 147 -0.54 6.45 1.67
CA ALA A 147 0.10 5.17 1.96
C ALA A 147 0.07 4.85 3.47
N VAL A 148 0.33 5.84 4.32
CA VAL A 148 0.26 5.70 5.78
C VAL A 148 -1.16 5.31 6.21
N GLU A 149 -2.18 5.98 5.68
CA GLU A 149 -3.58 5.69 6.05
C GLU A 149 -4.03 4.32 5.55
N ILE A 150 -3.64 3.93 4.34
CA ILE A 150 -3.91 2.59 3.81
C ILE A 150 -3.31 1.54 4.76
N LEU A 151 -2.05 1.71 5.09
CA LEU A 151 -1.36 0.76 5.95
C LEU A 151 -1.91 0.77 7.38
N GLN A 152 -2.11 1.94 7.98
CA GLN A 152 -2.63 2.02 9.35
C GLN A 152 -4.02 1.39 9.46
N SER A 153 -4.89 1.65 8.51
CA SER A 153 -6.21 1.02 8.47
C SER A 153 -6.11 -0.51 8.41
N TRP A 154 -5.19 -1.02 7.59
CA TRP A 154 -4.93 -2.46 7.50
C TRP A 154 -4.46 -3.03 8.84
N LEU A 155 -3.48 -2.37 9.48
CA LEU A 155 -2.93 -2.80 10.77
C LEU A 155 -4.00 -2.84 11.86
N ASP A 156 -4.84 -1.80 11.93
CA ASP A 156 -5.90 -1.70 12.94
C ASP A 156 -6.95 -2.81 12.75
N ARG A 157 -7.34 -3.06 11.49
CA ARG A 157 -8.30 -4.10 11.16
C ARG A 157 -7.72 -5.50 11.34
N ARG A 158 -6.43 -5.65 11.05
CA ARG A 158 -5.70 -6.91 11.31
C ARG A 158 -5.69 -7.23 12.80
N ALA A 159 -5.36 -6.26 13.64
CA ALA A 159 -5.32 -6.45 15.10
C ALA A 159 -6.70 -6.88 15.62
N LYS A 160 -7.75 -6.24 15.14
CA LYS A 160 -9.13 -6.59 15.51
C LYS A 160 -9.48 -8.01 15.05
N ALA A 161 -9.14 -8.38 13.83
CA ALA A 161 -9.43 -9.71 13.29
C ALA A 161 -8.70 -10.81 14.05
N LEU A 162 -7.45 -10.58 14.43
CA LEU A 162 -6.67 -11.55 15.21
C LEU A 162 -7.19 -11.69 16.64
N ASP A 163 -7.65 -10.61 17.26
CA ASP A 163 -8.28 -10.66 18.59
C ASP A 163 -9.57 -11.48 18.57
N GLU A 164 -10.40 -11.30 17.55
CA GLU A 164 -11.64 -12.05 17.39
C GLU A 164 -11.42 -13.55 17.20
N ASN A 165 -10.26 -13.93 16.64
CA ASN A 165 -9.93 -15.33 16.37
C ASN A 165 -9.24 -16.04 17.54
N THR A 166 -8.92 -15.32 18.63
CA THR A 166 -8.25 -15.93 19.80
C THR A 166 -9.21 -16.40 20.88
N ASP A 167 -10.50 -16.23 20.71
CA ASP A 167 -11.52 -16.67 21.68
C ASP A 167 -11.96 -18.12 21.43
#